data_a7ad727491e9ce923a6b89163d1d1608
#
_entry.id   a7ad727491e9ce923a6b89163d1d1608
#
_cell.length_a   1.000
_cell.length_b   1.000
_cell.length_c   1.000
_cell.angle_alpha   90.00
_cell.angle_beta   90.00
_cell.angle_gamma   90.00
#
_symmetry.space_group_name_H-M   'P 1'
#
loop_
_entity.id
_entity.type
_entity.pdbx_description
1 polymer ?
#
loop_
_entity_poly.entity_id
_entity_poly.type
_entity_poly.pdbx_seq_one_letter_code
_entity_poly.pdbx_strand_id
1 'polypeptide(L)'
;MDIRAVDLNLLKAFDALMTERAVTRAAGRIGLSQPAMSHALSRLRDLFADDLFVRSPAGMEPTARAREIAPLVSIAIEHIDAALNPGTGFDPAQSERIFTAGMAEYAEVPLVERLAGAFSRTAPKATLRLVPITGAEAPERLDRETVEVAVAHLGARVGALPQRFESASLFRDPFVVVARSGHPCLAQRLSVEAYARLGHVLVSPRGDTTGAVDRPLAALGLSRRIQLLVATYLALPAVLEGTDLVATVPERTARRIAAAGFAIVPLPLDLAVTVSMAWHRRNARTPAHLWFRDLLIEAAGS
;
A
#
# COMPACT_ATOMS: atom_id res chain seq x y z
N MET A 1 -1.81 21.54 23.65
CA MET A 1 -0.56 21.11 24.34
C MET A 1 0.59 21.87 23.70
N ASP A 2 1.46 22.50 24.48
CA ASP A 2 2.65 23.21 23.95
C ASP A 2 3.84 22.22 23.95
N ILE A 3 4.43 21.98 22.77
CA ILE A 3 5.58 21.07 22.62
C ILE A 3 6.80 21.51 23.45
N ARG A 4 6.92 22.83 23.74
CA ARG A 4 8.02 23.38 24.56
C ARG A 4 8.00 22.89 26.01
N ALA A 5 6.85 22.44 26.51
CA ALA A 5 6.67 21.91 27.84
C ALA A 5 6.82 20.36 27.89
N VAL A 6 6.99 19.71 26.73
CA VAL A 6 7.08 18.25 26.63
C VAL A 6 8.53 17.79 26.70
N ASP A 7 8.80 16.86 27.59
CA ASP A 7 10.09 16.16 27.63
C ASP A 7 10.18 15.15 26.48
N LEU A 8 10.98 15.48 25.48
CA LEU A 8 11.14 14.65 24.27
C LEU A 8 11.71 13.25 24.54
N ASN A 9 12.37 13.02 25.70
CA ASN A 9 12.81 11.68 26.08
C ASN A 9 11.63 10.72 26.33
N LEU A 10 10.44 11.25 26.62
CA LEU A 10 9.23 10.44 26.73
C LEU A 10 8.86 9.78 25.39
N LEU A 11 9.13 10.41 24.26
CA LEU A 11 8.89 9.82 22.94
C LEU A 11 9.78 8.60 22.69
N LYS A 12 11.06 8.64 23.12
CA LYS A 12 11.97 7.48 23.07
C LYS A 12 11.47 6.34 23.96
N ALA A 13 10.96 6.66 25.15
CA ALA A 13 10.39 5.66 26.05
C ALA A 13 9.12 5.02 25.45
N PHE A 14 8.27 5.81 24.82
CA PHE A 14 7.08 5.33 24.13
C PHE A 14 7.45 4.37 22.98
N ASP A 15 8.38 4.75 22.10
CA ASP A 15 8.83 3.94 20.97
C ASP A 15 9.45 2.61 21.42
N ALA A 16 10.30 2.66 22.45
CA ALA A 16 10.87 1.45 23.06
C ALA A 16 9.79 0.51 23.63
N LEU A 17 8.73 1.03 24.25
CA LEU A 17 7.61 0.24 24.75
C LEU A 17 6.75 -0.34 23.63
N MET A 18 6.55 0.41 22.53
CA MET A 18 5.85 -0.08 21.34
C MET A 18 6.56 -1.27 20.72
N THR A 19 7.90 -1.26 20.70
CA THR A 19 8.72 -2.34 20.12
C THR A 19 8.81 -3.54 21.04
N GLU A 20 9.21 -3.31 22.30
CA GLU A 20 9.60 -4.37 23.24
C GLU A 20 8.43 -5.03 23.97
N ARG A 21 7.30 -4.36 24.09
CA ARG A 21 6.11 -4.86 24.80
C ARG A 21 6.39 -5.31 26.23
N ALA A 22 7.47 -4.82 26.85
CA ALA A 22 7.88 -5.13 28.20
C ALA A 22 8.69 -3.99 28.80
N VAL A 23 8.32 -3.52 30.00
CA VAL A 23 8.95 -2.36 30.65
C VAL A 23 10.45 -2.57 30.86
N THR A 24 10.85 -3.77 31.32
CA THR A 24 12.26 -4.08 31.59
C THR A 24 13.11 -4.11 30.33
N ARG A 25 12.61 -4.72 29.23
CA ARG A 25 13.33 -4.74 27.96
C ARG A 25 13.40 -3.35 27.34
N ALA A 26 12.29 -2.62 27.36
CA ALA A 26 12.25 -1.24 26.87
C ALA A 26 13.23 -0.33 27.63
N ALA A 27 13.34 -0.48 28.93
CA ALA A 27 14.33 0.22 29.76
C ALA A 27 15.76 -0.07 29.30
N GLY A 28 16.10 -1.36 29.14
CA GLY A 28 17.44 -1.79 28.67
C GLY A 28 17.77 -1.25 27.29
N ARG A 29 16.79 -1.22 26.35
CA ARG A 29 16.96 -0.70 24.99
C ARG A 29 17.42 0.77 24.95
N ILE A 30 16.91 1.61 25.84
CA ILE A 30 17.22 3.06 25.85
C ILE A 30 18.12 3.49 27.03
N GLY A 31 18.75 2.53 27.71
CA GLY A 31 19.72 2.81 28.78
C GLY A 31 19.09 3.36 30.06
N LEU A 32 17.81 3.08 30.33
CA LEU A 32 17.13 3.47 31.54
C LEU A 32 17.06 2.31 32.56
N SER A 33 16.91 2.67 33.82
CA SER A 33 16.50 1.70 34.85
C SER A 33 15.00 1.38 34.71
N GLN A 34 14.56 0.20 35.16
CA GLN A 34 13.14 -0.15 35.13
C GLN A 34 12.24 0.82 35.92
N PRO A 35 12.64 1.36 37.14
CA PRO A 35 11.88 2.42 37.78
C PRO A 35 11.77 3.70 36.96
N ALA A 36 12.86 4.12 36.29
CA ALA A 36 12.85 5.30 35.43
C ALA A 36 11.90 5.11 34.24
N MET A 37 11.89 3.93 33.59
CA MET A 37 10.95 3.61 32.54
C MET A 37 9.49 3.60 33.03
N SER A 38 9.23 3.05 34.20
CA SER A 38 7.88 3.06 34.79
C SER A 38 7.40 4.48 35.08
N HIS A 39 8.29 5.37 35.55
CA HIS A 39 7.99 6.78 35.74
C HIS A 39 7.74 7.50 34.40
N ALA A 40 8.55 7.20 33.38
CA ALA A 40 8.34 7.73 32.02
C ALA A 40 6.97 7.30 31.45
N LEU A 41 6.57 6.04 31.67
CA LEU A 41 5.25 5.54 31.24
C LEU A 41 4.10 6.28 31.98
N SER A 42 4.26 6.56 33.27
CA SER A 42 3.26 7.36 34.00
C SER A 42 3.11 8.76 33.42
N ARG A 43 4.23 9.45 33.15
CA ARG A 43 4.21 10.78 32.51
C ARG A 43 3.64 10.75 31.09
N LEU A 44 3.86 9.67 30.34
CA LEU A 44 3.25 9.48 29.01
C LEU A 44 1.72 9.34 29.11
N ARG A 45 1.21 8.62 30.10
CA ARG A 45 -0.22 8.50 30.37
C ARG A 45 -0.87 9.85 30.68
N ASP A 46 -0.21 10.63 31.52
CA ASP A 46 -0.67 11.99 31.84
C ASP A 46 -0.64 12.89 30.59
N LEU A 47 0.42 12.77 29.78
CA LEU A 47 0.62 13.58 28.59
C LEU A 47 -0.46 13.34 27.52
N PHE A 48 -0.81 12.06 27.29
CA PHE A 48 -1.75 11.65 26.26
C PHE A 48 -3.18 11.41 26.79
N ALA A 49 -3.40 11.54 28.10
CA ALA A 49 -4.65 11.22 28.79
C ALA A 49 -5.20 9.83 28.40
N ASP A 50 -4.29 8.84 28.30
CA ASP A 50 -4.59 7.46 27.90
C ASP A 50 -3.61 6.51 28.58
N ASP A 51 -4.05 5.30 28.93
CA ASP A 51 -3.19 4.27 29.53
C ASP A 51 -2.02 3.85 28.65
N LEU A 52 -2.11 4.05 27.37
CA LEU A 52 -1.19 3.73 26.27
C LEU A 52 -0.80 2.25 26.20
N PHE A 53 -0.52 1.63 27.34
CA PHE A 53 -0.17 0.21 27.42
C PHE A 53 -0.89 -0.42 28.62
N VAL A 54 -1.59 -1.52 28.35
CA VAL A 54 -2.26 -2.35 29.35
C VAL A 54 -1.51 -3.67 29.56
N ARG A 55 -1.52 -4.19 30.78
CA ARG A 55 -0.91 -5.48 31.06
C ARG A 55 -1.78 -6.62 30.54
N SER A 56 -1.15 -7.58 29.86
CA SER A 56 -1.76 -8.83 29.44
C SER A 56 -0.85 -10.01 29.78
N PRO A 57 -1.34 -11.25 29.69
CA PRO A 57 -0.48 -12.44 29.83
C PRO A 57 0.67 -12.49 28.82
N ALA A 58 0.53 -11.84 27.66
CA ALA A 58 1.56 -11.74 26.61
C ALA A 58 2.54 -10.57 26.84
N GLY A 59 2.36 -9.74 27.86
CA GLY A 59 3.18 -8.57 28.16
C GLY A 59 2.40 -7.27 28.19
N MET A 60 2.99 -6.20 27.70
CA MET A 60 2.35 -4.88 27.59
C MET A 60 1.70 -4.72 26.22
N GLU A 61 0.37 -4.60 26.17
CA GLU A 61 -0.38 -4.38 24.93
C GLU A 61 -0.73 -2.90 24.75
N PRO A 62 -0.45 -2.32 23.55
CA PRO A 62 -0.81 -0.92 23.29
C PRO A 62 -2.31 -0.76 23.15
N THR A 63 -2.83 0.34 23.66
CA THR A 63 -4.20 0.80 23.44
C THR A 63 -4.43 1.18 21.98
N ALA A 64 -5.70 1.43 21.60
CA ALA A 64 -6.02 1.99 20.29
C ALA A 64 -5.30 3.35 20.07
N ARG A 65 -5.26 4.18 21.11
CA ARG A 65 -4.59 5.48 21.11
C ARG A 65 -3.07 5.34 20.88
N ALA A 66 -2.43 4.42 21.59
CA ALA A 66 -1.01 4.15 21.39
C ALA A 66 -0.71 3.72 19.96
N ARG A 67 -1.55 2.87 19.37
CA ARG A 67 -1.41 2.45 17.95
C ARG A 67 -1.60 3.60 16.96
N GLU A 68 -2.50 4.53 17.25
CA GLU A 68 -2.75 5.72 16.43
C GLU A 68 -1.54 6.66 16.42
N ILE A 69 -0.93 6.93 17.58
CA ILE A 69 0.16 7.90 17.70
C ILE A 69 1.55 7.31 17.38
N ALA A 70 1.70 5.99 17.40
CA ALA A 70 2.99 5.33 17.18
C ALA A 70 3.70 5.74 15.88
N PRO A 71 3.04 5.78 14.71
CA PRO A 71 3.70 6.21 13.48
C PRO A 71 4.14 7.68 13.53
N LEU A 72 3.39 8.55 14.21
CA LEU A 72 3.72 9.97 14.35
C LEU A 72 4.96 10.16 15.24
N VAL A 73 5.04 9.39 16.33
CA VAL A 73 6.20 9.41 17.23
C VAL A 73 7.45 8.91 16.55
N SER A 74 7.36 7.82 15.79
CA SER A 74 8.48 7.27 15.02
C SER A 74 9.04 8.30 14.03
N ILE A 75 8.18 8.96 13.26
CA ILE A 75 8.56 10.03 12.33
C ILE A 75 9.23 11.19 13.06
N ALA A 76 8.69 11.61 14.21
CA ALA A 76 9.26 12.70 15.00
C ALA A 76 10.68 12.36 15.50
N ILE A 77 10.90 11.14 15.99
CA ILE A 77 12.23 10.66 16.44
C ILE A 77 13.22 10.68 15.27
N GLU A 78 12.83 10.21 14.08
CA GLU A 78 13.69 10.23 12.90
C GLU A 78 14.09 11.64 12.47
N HIS A 79 13.15 12.59 12.52
CA HIS A 79 13.46 13.98 12.22
C HIS A 79 14.42 14.61 13.24
N ILE A 80 14.25 14.27 14.52
CA ILE A 80 15.16 14.71 15.56
C ILE A 80 16.54 14.11 15.35
N ASP A 81 16.62 12.81 15.06
CA ASP A 81 17.89 12.13 14.80
C ASP A 81 18.61 12.70 13.57
N ALA A 82 17.89 12.93 12.48
CA ALA A 82 18.42 13.58 11.28
C ALA A 82 18.89 15.02 11.55
N ALA A 83 18.26 15.75 12.46
CA ALA A 83 18.69 17.10 12.85
C ALA A 83 19.95 17.08 13.72
N LEU A 84 20.11 16.07 14.57
CA LEU A 84 21.26 15.91 15.46
C LEU A 84 22.48 15.33 14.72
N ASN A 85 22.24 14.55 13.66
CA ASN A 85 23.27 13.85 12.88
C ASN A 85 23.21 14.27 11.39
N PRO A 86 23.42 15.55 11.05
CA PRO A 86 23.39 15.99 9.67
C PRO A 86 24.56 15.33 8.91
N GLY A 87 24.23 14.42 7.99
CA GLY A 87 25.23 13.69 7.18
C GLY A 87 25.38 12.20 7.50
N THR A 88 24.79 11.68 8.57
CA THR A 88 24.56 10.25 8.70
C THR A 88 23.32 9.90 7.89
N GLY A 89 23.52 9.36 6.68
CA GLY A 89 22.42 8.90 5.82
C GLY A 89 21.59 7.84 6.54
N PHE A 90 20.31 7.73 6.19
CA PHE A 90 19.47 6.62 6.63
C PHE A 90 20.13 5.29 6.23
N ASP A 91 20.35 4.42 7.24
CA ASP A 91 20.83 3.06 7.00
C ASP A 91 19.65 2.09 7.08
N PRO A 92 19.15 1.62 5.94
CA PRO A 92 18.04 0.68 5.90
C PRO A 92 18.36 -0.63 6.62
N ALA A 93 19.63 -1.07 6.61
CA ALA A 93 20.03 -2.34 7.22
C ALA A 93 19.91 -2.35 8.75
N GLN A 94 19.94 -1.19 9.38
CA GLN A 94 19.78 -1.04 10.83
C GLN A 94 18.37 -0.57 11.25
N SER A 95 17.54 -0.19 10.31
CA SER A 95 16.20 0.32 10.59
C SER A 95 15.29 -0.79 11.12
N GLU A 96 14.62 -0.54 12.23
CA GLU A 96 13.57 -1.42 12.81
C GLU A 96 12.15 -0.87 12.56
N ARG A 97 12.05 0.12 11.68
CA ARG A 97 10.83 0.84 11.35
C ARG A 97 9.82 -0.03 10.59
N ILE A 98 8.53 0.31 10.70
CA ILE A 98 7.46 -0.19 9.84
C ILE A 98 7.26 0.79 8.69
N PHE A 99 7.56 0.37 7.47
CA PHE A 99 7.25 1.10 6.24
C PHE A 99 5.89 0.67 5.73
N THR A 100 5.00 1.63 5.49
CA THR A 100 3.63 1.31 5.08
C THR A 100 3.32 1.89 3.70
N ALA A 101 3.05 1.01 2.72
CA ALA A 101 2.50 1.40 1.43
C ALA A 101 1.03 1.01 1.32
N GLY A 102 0.19 1.95 0.94
CA GLY A 102 -1.16 1.66 0.46
C GLY A 102 -1.10 1.29 -1.02
N MET A 103 -1.60 0.12 -1.40
CA MET A 103 -1.51 -0.34 -2.78
C MET A 103 -2.88 -0.80 -3.30
N ALA A 104 -3.20 -0.40 -4.54
CA ALA A 104 -4.30 -1.03 -5.26
C ALA A 104 -3.85 -2.43 -5.70
N GLU A 105 -4.73 -3.43 -5.61
CA GLU A 105 -4.39 -4.84 -5.88
C GLU A 105 -3.74 -5.05 -7.26
N TYR A 106 -4.22 -4.36 -8.31
CA TYR A 106 -3.64 -4.42 -9.66
C TYR A 106 -2.23 -3.82 -9.74
N ALA A 107 -1.82 -3.01 -8.76
CA ALA A 107 -0.47 -2.49 -8.63
C ALA A 107 0.38 -3.38 -7.71
N GLU A 108 -0.23 -3.95 -6.66
CA GLU A 108 0.45 -4.84 -5.72
C GLU A 108 0.90 -6.14 -6.40
N VAL A 109 -0.01 -6.82 -7.11
CA VAL A 109 0.24 -8.12 -7.75
C VAL A 109 1.52 -8.14 -8.61
N PRO A 110 1.78 -7.16 -9.50
CA PRO A 110 3.01 -7.15 -10.29
C PRO A 110 4.26 -6.68 -9.52
N LEU A 111 4.12 -5.96 -8.41
CA LEU A 111 5.23 -5.34 -7.69
C LEU A 111 5.71 -6.15 -6.49
N VAL A 112 4.81 -6.89 -5.82
CA VAL A 112 5.04 -7.44 -4.49
C VAL A 112 6.27 -8.36 -4.42
N GLU A 113 6.50 -9.20 -5.42
CA GLU A 113 7.63 -10.14 -5.43
C GLU A 113 8.98 -9.39 -5.40
N ARG A 114 9.15 -8.42 -6.30
CA ARG A 114 10.39 -7.64 -6.40
C ARG A 114 10.58 -6.74 -5.19
N LEU A 115 9.50 -6.07 -4.78
CA LEU A 115 9.51 -5.19 -3.62
C LEU A 115 9.88 -5.96 -2.34
N ALA A 116 9.23 -7.10 -2.09
CA ALA A 116 9.53 -7.94 -0.94
C ALA A 116 10.98 -8.46 -0.97
N GLY A 117 11.46 -8.92 -2.13
CA GLY A 117 12.81 -9.39 -2.30
C GLY A 117 13.86 -8.28 -2.07
N ALA A 118 13.66 -7.09 -2.62
CA ALA A 118 14.56 -5.95 -2.41
C ALA A 118 14.52 -5.47 -0.96
N PHE A 119 13.32 -5.33 -0.39
CA PHE A 119 13.15 -4.90 1.00
C PHE A 119 13.82 -5.85 2.00
N SER A 120 13.61 -7.16 1.86
CA SER A 120 14.21 -8.15 2.77
C SER A 120 15.74 -8.16 2.74
N ARG A 121 16.34 -7.87 1.58
CA ARG A 121 17.81 -7.77 1.45
C ARG A 121 18.37 -6.49 2.03
N THR A 122 17.68 -5.36 1.83
CA THR A 122 18.24 -4.04 2.18
C THR A 122 17.84 -3.58 3.57
N ALA A 123 16.70 -4.03 4.11
CA ALA A 123 16.18 -3.63 5.42
C ALA A 123 15.73 -4.85 6.25
N PRO A 124 16.65 -5.78 6.59
CA PRO A 124 16.29 -7.08 7.20
C PRO A 124 15.69 -6.98 8.60
N LYS A 125 15.84 -5.83 9.29
CA LYS A 125 15.27 -5.59 10.62
C LYS A 125 13.96 -4.81 10.57
N ALA A 126 13.65 -4.18 9.43
CA ALA A 126 12.44 -3.39 9.25
C ALA A 126 11.24 -4.25 8.87
N THR A 127 10.03 -3.69 8.97
CA THR A 127 8.80 -4.34 8.53
C THR A 127 8.21 -3.58 7.34
N LEU A 128 7.92 -4.28 6.25
CA LEU A 128 7.12 -3.76 5.15
C LEU A 128 5.67 -4.14 5.38
N ARG A 129 4.80 -3.13 5.44
CA ARG A 129 3.35 -3.31 5.56
C ARG A 129 2.66 -2.82 4.30
N LEU A 130 2.00 -3.71 3.58
CA LEU A 130 1.14 -3.39 2.45
C LEU A 130 -0.30 -3.38 2.93
N VAL A 131 -1.04 -2.33 2.60
CA VAL A 131 -2.46 -2.22 2.94
C VAL A 131 -3.29 -1.92 1.69
N PRO A 132 -4.44 -2.55 1.51
CA PRO A 132 -5.27 -2.32 0.34
C PRO A 132 -5.85 -0.90 0.38
N ILE A 133 -5.76 -0.20 -0.76
CA ILE A 133 -6.40 1.10 -0.98
C ILE A 133 -6.93 1.20 -2.39
N THR A 134 -7.84 2.14 -2.60
CA THR A 134 -8.19 2.64 -3.93
C THR A 134 -7.53 4.00 -4.18
N GLY A 135 -7.41 4.41 -5.45
CA GLY A 135 -6.88 5.74 -5.78
C GLY A 135 -7.68 6.88 -5.13
N ALA A 136 -8.99 6.70 -4.92
CA ALA A 136 -9.85 7.69 -4.29
C ALA A 136 -9.56 7.87 -2.78
N GLU A 137 -9.11 6.81 -2.10
CA GLU A 137 -8.77 6.84 -0.66
C GLU A 137 -7.36 7.39 -0.41
N ALA A 138 -6.50 7.42 -1.44
CA ALA A 138 -5.10 7.80 -1.29
C ALA A 138 -4.88 9.15 -0.58
N PRO A 139 -5.58 10.26 -0.93
CA PRO A 139 -5.37 11.53 -0.24
C PRO A 139 -5.68 11.46 1.25
N GLU A 140 -6.79 10.85 1.64
CA GLU A 140 -7.19 10.74 3.04
C GLU A 140 -6.21 9.87 3.84
N ARG A 141 -5.78 8.75 3.26
CA ARG A 141 -4.83 7.84 3.90
C ARG A 141 -3.45 8.48 4.12
N LEU A 142 -2.99 9.27 3.14
CA LEU A 142 -1.74 10.03 3.23
C LEU A 142 -1.82 11.19 4.23
N ASP A 143 -2.96 11.92 4.28
CA ASP A 143 -3.18 13.00 5.25
C ASP A 143 -3.19 12.48 6.68
N ARG A 144 -3.84 11.32 6.91
CA ARG A 144 -3.91 10.65 8.22
C ARG A 144 -2.67 9.84 8.58
N GLU A 145 -1.67 9.81 7.70
CA GLU A 145 -0.42 9.05 7.90
C GLU A 145 -0.65 7.54 8.17
N THR A 146 -1.81 7.02 7.76
CA THR A 146 -2.08 5.57 7.82
C THR A 146 -1.31 4.81 6.75
N VAL A 147 -0.83 5.51 5.71
CA VAL A 147 0.13 5.07 4.72
C VAL A 147 1.14 6.18 4.44
N GLU A 148 2.39 5.82 4.17
CA GLU A 148 3.45 6.76 3.82
C GLU A 148 3.46 7.05 2.33
N VAL A 149 3.18 6.01 1.55
CA VAL A 149 3.11 6.06 0.09
C VAL A 149 1.82 5.38 -0.36
N ALA A 150 1.15 5.95 -1.35
CA ALA A 150 -0.01 5.37 -2.01
C ALA A 150 0.36 4.99 -3.45
N VAL A 151 0.14 3.74 -3.85
CA VAL A 151 0.43 3.22 -5.19
C VAL A 151 -0.86 2.75 -5.86
N ALA A 152 -1.36 3.56 -6.78
CA ALA A 152 -2.63 3.32 -7.46
C ALA A 152 -2.73 4.11 -8.77
N HIS A 153 -3.86 3.98 -9.46
CA HIS A 153 -4.26 4.95 -10.49
C HIS A 153 -4.76 6.22 -9.81
N LEU A 154 -3.98 7.29 -9.92
CA LEU A 154 -4.23 8.58 -9.29
C LEU A 154 -4.73 9.64 -10.29
N GLY A 155 -5.21 9.22 -11.46
CA GLY A 155 -5.63 10.08 -12.56
C GLY A 155 -7.07 10.62 -12.43
N ALA A 156 -7.61 11.13 -13.52
CA ALA A 156 -8.79 11.99 -13.66
C ALA A 156 -10.11 11.57 -12.96
N ARG A 157 -10.23 10.32 -12.51
CA ARG A 157 -11.38 9.89 -11.67
C ARG A 157 -11.27 10.32 -10.21
N VAL A 158 -10.04 10.66 -9.77
CA VAL A 158 -9.76 11.09 -8.39
C VAL A 158 -9.68 12.62 -8.29
N GLY A 159 -9.69 13.33 -9.45
CA GLY A 159 -9.34 14.74 -9.52
C GLY A 159 -7.81 14.96 -9.48
N ALA A 160 -7.37 16.19 -9.70
CA ALA A 160 -5.96 16.53 -9.49
C ALA A 160 -5.63 16.33 -8.00
N LEU A 161 -4.52 15.64 -7.71
CA LEU A 161 -4.02 15.52 -6.35
C LEU A 161 -3.84 16.92 -5.75
N PRO A 162 -4.32 17.18 -4.52
CA PRO A 162 -4.08 18.45 -3.84
C PRO A 162 -2.58 18.79 -3.79
N GLN A 163 -2.24 20.08 -3.84
CA GLN A 163 -0.84 20.57 -3.90
C GLN A 163 0.06 20.10 -2.74
N ARG A 164 -0.52 19.64 -1.64
CA ARG A 164 0.22 19.07 -0.51
C ARG A 164 0.78 17.69 -0.77
N PHE A 165 0.39 17.05 -1.86
CA PHE A 165 0.96 15.77 -2.30
C PHE A 165 1.88 15.95 -3.49
N GLU A 166 2.84 15.07 -3.60
CA GLU A 166 3.67 14.85 -4.75
C GLU A 166 3.40 13.48 -5.32
N SER A 167 3.66 13.28 -6.61
CA SER A 167 3.48 11.99 -7.25
C SER A 167 4.52 11.74 -8.33
N ALA A 168 4.78 10.47 -8.58
CA ALA A 168 5.59 9.99 -9.68
C ALA A 168 4.87 8.84 -10.39
N SER A 169 4.93 8.82 -11.72
CA SER A 169 4.45 7.68 -12.51
C SER A 169 5.43 6.52 -12.35
N LEU A 170 4.92 5.32 -12.07
CA LEU A 170 5.72 4.11 -11.96
C LEU A 170 5.75 3.34 -13.28
N PHE A 171 4.57 3.07 -13.84
CA PHE A 171 4.45 2.40 -15.14
C PHE A 171 3.07 2.62 -15.75
N ARG A 172 2.99 2.38 -17.06
CA ARG A 172 1.74 2.25 -17.83
C ARG A 172 1.52 0.77 -18.13
N ASP A 173 0.30 0.28 -17.90
CA ASP A 173 -0.06 -1.12 -18.05
C ASP A 173 -1.31 -1.23 -18.94
N PRO A 174 -1.21 -1.78 -20.16
CA PRO A 174 -2.34 -1.95 -21.04
C PRO A 174 -3.32 -2.98 -20.45
N PHE A 175 -4.60 -2.81 -20.77
CA PHE A 175 -5.58 -3.84 -20.45
C PHE A 175 -5.60 -4.93 -21.50
N VAL A 176 -5.76 -6.17 -21.02
CA VAL A 176 -5.91 -7.37 -21.85
C VAL A 176 -7.12 -8.17 -21.39
N VAL A 177 -7.57 -9.09 -22.23
CA VAL A 177 -8.64 -10.03 -21.88
C VAL A 177 -8.00 -11.36 -21.47
N VAL A 178 -8.44 -11.91 -20.35
CA VAL A 178 -8.05 -13.25 -19.88
C VAL A 178 -9.26 -14.18 -19.97
N ALA A 179 -9.04 -15.36 -20.52
CA ALA A 179 -10.05 -16.40 -20.68
C ALA A 179 -9.43 -17.79 -20.40
N ARG A 180 -10.25 -18.79 -20.11
CA ARG A 180 -9.77 -20.18 -20.03
C ARG A 180 -9.16 -20.64 -21.35
N SER A 181 -8.23 -21.56 -21.30
CA SER A 181 -7.72 -22.21 -22.51
C SER A 181 -8.86 -22.89 -23.27
N GLY A 182 -8.88 -22.73 -24.60
CA GLY A 182 -9.97 -23.26 -25.45
C GLY A 182 -11.29 -22.47 -25.41
N HIS A 183 -11.31 -21.27 -24.83
CA HIS A 183 -12.47 -20.40 -24.89
C HIS A 183 -12.81 -20.03 -26.36
N PRO A 184 -14.10 -20.00 -26.77
CA PRO A 184 -14.51 -19.70 -28.15
C PRO A 184 -13.96 -18.38 -28.70
N CYS A 185 -13.75 -17.36 -27.88
CA CYS A 185 -13.18 -16.08 -28.31
C CYS A 185 -11.73 -16.18 -28.83
N LEU A 186 -11.04 -17.30 -28.59
CA LEU A 186 -9.66 -17.52 -29.04
C LEU A 186 -9.58 -17.98 -30.51
N ALA A 187 -10.70 -18.38 -31.11
CA ALA A 187 -10.72 -18.93 -32.50
C ALA A 187 -10.43 -17.86 -33.58
N GLN A 188 -10.65 -16.58 -33.24
CA GLN A 188 -10.46 -15.47 -34.16
C GLN A 188 -9.95 -14.22 -33.42
N ARG A 189 -9.46 -13.23 -34.19
CA ARG A 189 -9.15 -11.93 -33.63
C ARG A 189 -10.42 -11.30 -33.04
N LEU A 190 -10.37 -10.96 -31.77
CA LEU A 190 -11.51 -10.41 -31.03
C LEU A 190 -11.82 -8.98 -31.52
N SER A 191 -13.02 -8.76 -32.10
CA SER A 191 -13.52 -7.41 -32.41
C SER A 191 -14.16 -6.77 -31.19
N VAL A 192 -14.39 -5.45 -31.23
CA VAL A 192 -15.03 -4.72 -30.11
C VAL A 192 -16.45 -5.21 -29.88
N GLU A 193 -17.20 -5.48 -30.95
CA GLU A 193 -18.58 -5.97 -30.90
C GLU A 193 -18.63 -7.42 -30.37
N ALA A 194 -17.67 -8.27 -30.79
CA ALA A 194 -17.57 -9.62 -30.29
C ALA A 194 -17.22 -9.61 -28.79
N TYR A 195 -16.26 -8.78 -28.38
CA TYR A 195 -15.93 -8.58 -26.97
C TYR A 195 -17.14 -8.13 -26.14
N ALA A 196 -17.91 -7.16 -26.62
CA ALA A 196 -19.08 -6.63 -25.91
C ALA A 196 -20.17 -7.69 -25.70
N ARG A 197 -20.28 -8.70 -26.59
CA ARG A 197 -21.25 -9.80 -26.48
C ARG A 197 -20.85 -10.91 -25.50
N LEU A 198 -19.60 -10.96 -25.06
CA LEU A 198 -19.15 -11.98 -24.11
C LEU A 198 -19.82 -11.76 -22.74
N GLY A 199 -19.80 -12.81 -21.92
CA GLY A 199 -20.07 -12.70 -20.49
C GLY A 199 -18.81 -12.25 -19.76
N HIS A 200 -18.91 -11.29 -18.86
CA HIS A 200 -17.75 -10.73 -18.17
C HIS A 200 -17.78 -10.98 -16.66
N VAL A 201 -16.64 -11.29 -16.10
CA VAL A 201 -16.36 -11.11 -14.68
C VAL A 201 -15.60 -9.80 -14.47
N LEU A 202 -16.05 -9.00 -13.50
CA LEU A 202 -15.42 -7.73 -13.13
C LEU A 202 -14.84 -7.83 -11.72
N VAL A 203 -13.55 -7.49 -11.58
CA VAL A 203 -12.94 -7.31 -10.26
C VAL A 203 -13.32 -5.93 -9.75
N SER A 204 -14.08 -5.89 -8.66
CA SER A 204 -14.59 -4.67 -8.06
C SER A 204 -14.62 -4.80 -6.54
N PRO A 205 -13.56 -4.38 -5.83
CA PRO A 205 -13.47 -4.48 -4.37
C PRO A 205 -14.60 -3.77 -3.61
N ARG A 206 -15.25 -2.78 -4.25
CA ARG A 206 -16.36 -2.02 -3.66
C ARG A 206 -17.72 -2.39 -4.19
N GLY A 207 -17.81 -3.35 -5.13
CA GLY A 207 -19.05 -3.76 -5.75
C GLY A 207 -19.57 -2.82 -6.85
N ASP A 208 -18.71 -1.89 -7.34
CA ASP A 208 -19.07 -1.07 -8.50
C ASP A 208 -19.39 -1.98 -9.70
N THR A 209 -20.49 -1.73 -10.40
CA THR A 209 -20.94 -2.53 -11.55
C THR A 209 -20.31 -2.06 -12.87
N THR A 210 -19.47 -1.05 -12.85
CA THR A 210 -18.77 -0.50 -14.01
C THR A 210 -17.26 -0.50 -13.79
N GLY A 211 -16.50 -0.76 -14.86
CA GLY A 211 -15.03 -0.78 -14.86
C GLY A 211 -14.43 0.15 -15.90
N ALA A 212 -13.13 0.00 -16.15
CA ALA A 212 -12.35 0.88 -17.02
C ALA A 212 -12.84 0.88 -18.48
N VAL A 213 -13.34 -0.25 -18.99
CA VAL A 213 -13.78 -0.41 -20.39
C VAL A 213 -15.18 0.09 -20.67
N ASP A 214 -16.02 0.31 -19.64
CA ASP A 214 -17.45 0.60 -19.87
C ASP A 214 -17.66 1.98 -20.50
N ARG A 215 -16.87 2.99 -20.13
CA ARG A 215 -16.92 4.31 -20.76
C ARG A 215 -16.45 4.30 -22.21
N PRO A 216 -15.31 3.68 -22.59
CA PRO A 216 -14.93 3.48 -24.00
C PRO A 216 -15.97 2.73 -24.82
N LEU A 217 -16.59 1.66 -24.29
CA LEU A 217 -17.66 0.95 -24.99
C LEU A 217 -18.88 1.84 -25.20
N ALA A 218 -19.33 2.58 -24.21
CA ALA A 218 -20.46 3.50 -24.33
C ALA A 218 -20.22 4.60 -25.39
N ALA A 219 -18.99 5.08 -25.55
CA ALA A 219 -18.61 6.03 -26.60
C ALA A 219 -18.76 5.44 -28.02
N LEU A 220 -18.77 4.11 -28.15
CA LEU A 220 -19.01 3.37 -29.41
C LEU A 220 -20.46 2.88 -29.53
N GLY A 221 -21.35 3.29 -28.62
CA GLY A 221 -22.74 2.81 -28.58
C GLY A 221 -22.87 1.36 -28.14
N LEU A 222 -21.86 0.79 -27.49
CA LEU A 222 -21.82 -0.59 -27.02
C LEU A 222 -21.88 -0.67 -25.49
N SER A 223 -22.34 -1.81 -25.01
CA SER A 223 -22.29 -2.17 -23.58
C SER A 223 -21.93 -3.64 -23.45
N ARG A 224 -21.38 -4.02 -22.31
CA ARG A 224 -21.09 -5.41 -22.00
C ARG A 224 -21.95 -5.90 -20.82
N ARG A 225 -22.13 -7.21 -20.74
CA ARG A 225 -22.87 -7.84 -19.64
C ARG A 225 -21.91 -8.32 -18.56
N ILE A 226 -21.89 -7.64 -17.42
CA ILE A 226 -21.23 -8.15 -16.22
C ILE A 226 -22.13 -9.22 -15.60
N GLN A 227 -21.66 -10.47 -15.60
CA GLN A 227 -22.38 -11.61 -15.03
C GLN A 227 -21.94 -11.93 -13.60
N LEU A 228 -20.70 -11.57 -13.26
CA LEU A 228 -20.13 -11.83 -11.96
C LEU A 228 -19.26 -10.66 -11.51
N LEU A 229 -19.41 -10.28 -10.26
CA LEU A 229 -18.52 -9.36 -9.56
C LEU A 229 -17.70 -10.15 -8.55
N VAL A 230 -16.39 -9.94 -8.52
CA VAL A 230 -15.50 -10.51 -7.52
C VAL A 230 -14.70 -9.40 -6.84
N ALA A 231 -14.35 -9.60 -5.58
CA ALA A 231 -13.66 -8.58 -4.81
C ALA A 231 -12.16 -8.48 -5.13
N THR A 232 -11.55 -9.57 -5.60
CA THR A 232 -10.08 -9.69 -5.76
C THR A 232 -9.70 -10.41 -7.05
N TYR A 233 -8.50 -10.14 -7.55
CA TYR A 233 -7.93 -10.86 -8.70
C TYR A 233 -7.66 -12.35 -8.37
N LEU A 234 -7.48 -12.69 -7.10
CA LEU A 234 -7.25 -14.07 -6.65
C LEU A 234 -8.43 -15.01 -7.00
N ALA A 235 -9.65 -14.49 -7.10
CA ALA A 235 -10.82 -15.28 -7.46
C ALA A 235 -10.89 -15.62 -8.97
N LEU A 236 -10.20 -14.87 -9.83
CA LEU A 236 -10.33 -15.01 -11.27
C LEU A 236 -9.97 -16.41 -11.81
N PRO A 237 -8.89 -17.07 -11.37
CA PRO A 237 -8.57 -18.42 -11.86
C PRO A 237 -9.74 -19.40 -11.69
N ALA A 238 -10.32 -19.48 -10.51
CA ALA A 238 -11.43 -20.40 -10.24
C ALA A 238 -12.69 -20.07 -11.07
N VAL A 239 -12.99 -18.78 -11.24
CA VAL A 239 -14.13 -18.34 -12.06
C VAL A 239 -13.92 -18.67 -13.54
N LEU A 240 -12.75 -18.35 -14.08
CA LEU A 240 -12.45 -18.52 -15.51
C LEU A 240 -12.32 -19.98 -15.91
N GLU A 241 -11.80 -20.85 -15.02
CA GLU A 241 -11.69 -22.27 -15.26
C GLU A 241 -13.05 -22.95 -15.43
N GLY A 242 -14.01 -22.55 -14.61
CA GLY A 242 -15.35 -23.15 -14.56
C GLY A 242 -16.38 -22.53 -15.49
N THR A 243 -16.03 -21.49 -16.29
CA THR A 243 -17.02 -20.74 -17.06
C THR A 243 -16.50 -20.25 -18.42
N ASP A 244 -17.43 -19.79 -19.27
CA ASP A 244 -17.10 -19.03 -20.49
C ASP A 244 -17.11 -17.52 -20.24
N LEU A 245 -16.84 -17.07 -19.01
CA LEU A 245 -16.63 -15.65 -18.72
C LEU A 245 -15.23 -15.23 -19.11
N VAL A 246 -15.10 -13.93 -19.41
CA VAL A 246 -13.80 -13.31 -19.63
C VAL A 246 -13.55 -12.21 -18.59
N ALA A 247 -12.29 -12.05 -18.22
CA ALA A 247 -11.86 -10.95 -17.36
C ALA A 247 -11.05 -9.93 -18.18
N THR A 248 -11.30 -8.63 -17.94
CA THR A 248 -10.44 -7.58 -18.50
C THR A 248 -9.60 -6.99 -17.38
N VAL A 249 -8.31 -7.19 -17.47
CA VAL A 249 -7.34 -6.88 -16.40
C VAL A 249 -6.09 -6.22 -16.97
N PRO A 250 -5.29 -5.47 -16.19
CA PRO A 250 -3.98 -5.01 -16.62
C PRO A 250 -3.06 -6.17 -17.00
N GLU A 251 -2.21 -6.00 -18.02
CA GLU A 251 -1.41 -7.07 -18.60
C GLU A 251 -0.43 -7.70 -17.61
N ARG A 252 0.20 -6.90 -16.75
CA ARG A 252 1.12 -7.42 -15.74
C ARG A 252 0.39 -8.36 -14.75
N THR A 253 -0.84 -8.03 -14.38
CA THR A 253 -1.70 -8.89 -13.57
C THR A 253 -2.13 -10.14 -14.37
N ALA A 254 -2.50 -9.98 -15.65
CA ALA A 254 -2.86 -11.09 -16.52
C ALA A 254 -1.74 -12.12 -16.63
N ARG A 255 -0.49 -11.70 -16.76
CA ARG A 255 0.67 -12.59 -16.84
C ARG A 255 0.84 -13.48 -15.57
N ARG A 256 0.47 -12.96 -14.41
CA ARG A 256 0.46 -13.76 -13.15
C ARG A 256 -0.68 -14.78 -13.14
N ILE A 257 -1.84 -14.42 -13.67
CA ILE A 257 -2.99 -15.34 -13.79
C ILE A 257 -2.72 -16.40 -14.87
N ALA A 258 -2.17 -15.99 -16.01
CA ALA A 258 -1.89 -16.90 -17.12
C ALA A 258 -0.82 -17.96 -16.82
N ALA A 259 0.04 -17.73 -15.82
CA ALA A 259 0.95 -18.77 -15.31
C ALA A 259 0.20 -20.03 -14.82
N ALA A 260 -1.10 -19.93 -14.56
CA ALA A 260 -2.00 -21.02 -14.21
C ALA A 260 -2.70 -21.69 -15.43
N GLY A 261 -2.26 -21.39 -16.68
CA GLY A 261 -2.79 -22.07 -17.88
C GLY A 261 -3.96 -21.36 -18.58
N PHE A 262 -4.17 -20.05 -18.33
CA PHE A 262 -5.15 -19.25 -19.04
C PHE A 262 -4.56 -18.55 -20.28
N ALA A 263 -5.43 -18.18 -21.23
CA ALA A 263 -5.07 -17.44 -22.42
C ALA A 263 -5.18 -15.92 -22.19
N ILE A 264 -4.20 -15.20 -22.70
CA ILE A 264 -4.23 -13.72 -22.78
C ILE A 264 -4.53 -13.30 -24.21
N VAL A 265 -5.56 -12.50 -24.39
CA VAL A 265 -6.00 -11.98 -25.69
C VAL A 265 -5.89 -10.45 -25.66
N PRO A 266 -5.40 -9.79 -26.71
CA PRO A 266 -5.40 -8.34 -26.79
C PRO A 266 -6.82 -7.78 -26.62
N LEU A 267 -6.96 -6.76 -25.78
CA LEU A 267 -8.21 -6.00 -25.70
C LEU A 267 -8.39 -5.22 -27.01
N PRO A 268 -9.56 -5.29 -27.67
CA PRO A 268 -9.80 -4.57 -28.93
C PRO A 268 -10.11 -3.06 -28.71
N LEU A 269 -9.54 -2.47 -27.68
CA LEU A 269 -9.64 -1.06 -27.32
C LEU A 269 -8.26 -0.58 -26.85
N ASP A 270 -7.84 0.62 -27.25
CA ASP A 270 -6.62 1.22 -26.70
C ASP A 270 -6.91 1.78 -25.30
N LEU A 271 -6.69 0.96 -24.32
CA LEU A 271 -6.92 1.28 -22.91
C LEU A 271 -5.75 0.81 -22.05
N ALA A 272 -5.28 1.68 -21.20
CA ALA A 272 -4.25 1.36 -20.22
C ALA A 272 -4.51 2.06 -18.88
N VAL A 273 -4.01 1.48 -17.82
CA VAL A 273 -3.92 2.14 -16.50
C VAL A 273 -2.52 2.70 -16.33
N THR A 274 -2.42 3.96 -15.87
CA THR A 274 -1.16 4.49 -15.37
C THR A 274 -1.15 4.30 -13.86
N VAL A 275 -0.19 3.49 -13.39
CA VAL A 275 0.07 3.30 -11.96
C VAL A 275 1.06 4.37 -11.54
N SER A 276 0.70 5.12 -10.53
CA SER A 276 1.52 6.18 -9.95
C SER A 276 1.69 5.95 -8.45
N MET A 277 2.76 6.47 -7.92
CA MET A 277 3.02 6.58 -6.51
C MET A 277 2.76 8.03 -6.07
N ALA A 278 2.12 8.22 -4.91
CA ALA A 278 1.94 9.54 -4.30
C ALA A 278 2.37 9.52 -2.84
N TRP A 279 2.81 10.68 -2.35
CA TRP A 279 3.21 10.90 -0.96
C TRP A 279 2.92 12.33 -0.52
N HIS A 280 2.89 12.55 0.78
CA HIS A 280 2.72 13.89 1.33
C HIS A 280 4.03 14.68 1.29
N ARG A 281 4.02 15.96 0.88
CA ARG A 281 5.20 16.85 0.77
C ARG A 281 6.01 16.97 2.05
N ARG A 282 5.36 16.88 3.22
CA ARG A 282 6.07 16.92 4.51
C ARG A 282 7.15 15.84 4.64
N ASN A 283 6.97 14.68 3.98
CA ASN A 283 7.88 13.53 4.02
C ASN A 283 8.86 13.51 2.82
N ALA A 284 8.74 14.47 1.89
CA ALA A 284 9.45 14.44 0.60
C ALA A 284 10.97 14.39 0.74
N ARG A 285 11.53 14.95 1.82
CA ARG A 285 12.97 15.05 2.07
C ARG A 285 13.48 14.15 3.19
N THR A 286 12.62 13.37 3.84
CA THR A 286 13.01 12.43 4.89
C THR A 286 13.84 11.30 4.29
N PRO A 287 15.08 11.03 4.74
CA PRO A 287 15.96 10.03 4.12
C PRO A 287 15.36 8.63 4.04
N ALA A 288 14.71 8.16 5.11
CA ALA A 288 14.02 6.87 5.11
C ALA A 288 12.89 6.80 4.08
N HIS A 289 12.14 7.90 3.93
CA HIS A 289 11.05 7.97 2.96
C HIS A 289 11.56 8.07 1.50
N LEU A 290 12.69 8.76 1.28
CA LEU A 290 13.39 8.78 -0.02
C LEU A 290 13.80 7.36 -0.41
N TRP A 291 14.51 6.66 0.48
CA TRP A 291 14.91 5.27 0.25
C TRP A 291 13.70 4.37 -0.06
N PHE A 292 12.62 4.49 0.68
CA PHE A 292 11.43 3.67 0.47
C PHE A 292 10.77 3.93 -0.90
N ARG A 293 10.73 5.17 -1.34
CA ARG A 293 10.24 5.52 -2.69
C ARG A 293 11.14 4.99 -3.80
N ASP A 294 12.46 5.11 -3.61
CA ASP A 294 13.44 4.60 -4.57
C ASP A 294 13.31 3.09 -4.72
N LEU A 295 13.08 2.36 -3.62
CA LEU A 295 12.81 0.94 -3.62
C LEU A 295 11.54 0.57 -4.41
N LEU A 296 10.47 1.36 -4.27
CA LEU A 296 9.23 1.19 -5.05
C LEU A 296 9.44 1.48 -6.54
N ILE A 297 10.23 2.49 -6.88
CA ILE A 297 10.59 2.82 -8.27
C ILE A 297 11.41 1.67 -8.88
N GLU A 298 12.41 1.16 -8.18
CA GLU A 298 13.23 0.03 -8.61
C GLU A 298 12.37 -1.22 -8.86
N ALA A 299 11.46 -1.54 -7.95
CA ALA A 299 10.54 -2.67 -8.10
C ALA A 299 9.62 -2.53 -9.34
N ALA A 300 9.28 -1.30 -9.72
CA ALA A 300 8.40 -1.00 -10.84
C ALA A 300 9.11 -0.97 -12.21
N GLY A 301 10.38 -0.63 -12.26
CA GLY A 301 11.12 -0.25 -13.47
C GLY A 301 11.76 -1.39 -14.25
N SER A 302 11.57 -2.64 -13.85
CA SER A 302 12.23 -3.78 -14.52
C SER A 302 11.25 -4.62 -15.30
#